data_b30ea22cba0ec00d2dc39b9e5d862585
#
_entry.id   b30ea22cba0ec00d2dc39b9e5d862585
#
_cell.length_a   1.000
_cell.length_b   1.000
_cell.length_c   1.000
_cell.angle_alpha   90.00
_cell.angle_beta   90.00
_cell.angle_gamma   90.00
#
_symmetry.space_group_name_H-M   'P 1'
#
loop_
_entity.id
_entity.type
_entity.pdbx_description
1 polymer ?
#
loop_
_entity_poly.entity_id
_entity_poly.type
_entity_poly.pdbx_seq_one_letter_code
_entity_poly.pdbx_strand_id
1 'polypeptide(L)'
;MIKKSNFLATQDKENLPTSETITIFTPEEIKIFKDEAFSTFSNGKRKYQQVAAYILMLNTGLRTGEVLGLLNSDIDLASRVMHLNRGVKEISKRDGVTAEKGREVKVGKLKSATSKRDVPLNDTAIEMILDLRKEFYFGENSPLIPDENGNFTRPVNFRKRYYRILKAAGIETKGLHSLRHTFATNLVNGIKQPDGSIKSLTPRQVADLLGHTTSEITEMYYVKRDLTKLNGITDGFNL
;
A
#
# COMPACT_ATOMS: atom_id res chain seq x y z
N MET A 1 39.87 -1.75 30.97
CA MET A 1 39.75 -1.85 29.49
C MET A 1 38.28 -2.10 29.17
N ILE A 2 37.50 -1.05 29.01
CA ILE A 2 36.02 -1.12 28.76
C ILE A 2 35.80 -0.87 27.27
N LYS A 3 35.29 -1.89 26.57
CA LYS A 3 35.03 -1.84 25.13
C LYS A 3 33.85 -0.92 24.84
N LYS A 4 34.08 0.05 23.97
CA LYS A 4 33.08 0.89 23.31
C LYS A 4 32.22 0.02 22.38
N SER A 5 30.94 -0.13 22.69
CA SER A 5 29.94 -0.64 21.75
C SER A 5 28.59 -0.02 22.07
N ASN A 6 28.37 1.20 21.65
CA ASN A 6 26.99 1.80 21.62
C ASN A 6 26.99 3.08 20.80
N PHE A 7 27.52 3.03 19.55
CA PHE A 7 27.52 4.22 18.68
C PHE A 7 26.63 4.06 17.41
N LEU A 8 25.92 2.95 17.27
CA LEU A 8 25.10 2.69 16.07
C LEU A 8 23.58 2.74 16.32
N ALA A 9 23.14 2.95 17.55
CA ALA A 9 21.72 2.98 17.88
C ALA A 9 21.07 4.39 17.85
N THR A 10 21.86 5.45 17.66
CA THR A 10 21.39 6.84 17.76
C THR A 10 21.14 7.52 16.41
N GLN A 11 21.70 7.00 15.31
CA GLN A 11 21.54 7.64 13.98
C GLN A 11 20.26 7.23 13.24
N ASP A 12 19.62 6.12 13.61
CA ASP A 12 18.38 5.70 12.92
C ASP A 12 17.10 6.37 13.44
N LYS A 13 17.17 7.09 14.57
CA LYS A 13 16.01 7.80 15.13
C LYS A 13 15.78 9.20 14.53
N GLU A 14 16.81 9.82 13.94
CA GLU A 14 16.71 11.17 13.37
C GLU A 14 16.07 11.23 11.98
N ASN A 15 15.86 10.07 11.32
CA ASN A 15 15.25 9.98 9.99
C ASN A 15 13.84 9.36 9.97
N LEU A 16 13.19 9.21 11.11
CA LEU A 16 11.78 8.85 11.11
C LEU A 16 10.97 10.06 10.66
N PRO A 17 10.17 9.97 9.58
CA PRO A 17 9.33 11.07 9.14
C PRO A 17 8.40 11.44 10.30
N THR A 18 8.40 12.72 10.68
CA THR A 18 7.47 13.24 11.67
C THR A 18 6.04 13.11 11.18
N SER A 19 5.06 13.06 12.06
CA SER A 19 3.63 12.94 11.71
C SER A 19 3.15 14.03 10.73
N GLU A 20 3.87 15.13 10.62
CA GLU A 20 3.62 16.24 9.69
C GLU A 20 3.93 15.91 8.22
N THR A 21 4.73 14.87 7.97
CA THR A 21 5.12 14.46 6.61
C THR A 21 4.21 13.38 5.99
N ILE A 22 3.21 12.88 6.74
CA ILE A 22 2.31 11.86 6.25
C ILE A 22 1.17 12.50 5.48
N THR A 23 1.17 12.27 4.18
CA THR A 23 0.07 12.67 3.31
C THR A 23 -0.90 11.50 3.15
N ILE A 24 -2.19 11.77 3.33
CA ILE A 24 -3.29 10.85 3.05
C ILE A 24 -4.20 11.45 2.00
N PHE A 25 -5.02 10.64 1.39
CA PHE A 25 -6.09 11.10 0.50
C PHE A 25 -7.34 11.44 1.30
N THR A 26 -7.99 12.56 0.98
CA THR A 26 -9.35 12.83 1.43
C THR A 26 -10.36 11.98 0.63
N PRO A 27 -11.60 11.80 1.12
CA PRO A 27 -12.65 11.11 0.37
C PRO A 27 -12.88 11.72 -1.03
N GLU A 28 -12.85 13.03 -1.14
CA GLU A 28 -13.00 13.79 -2.38
C GLU A 28 -11.84 13.51 -3.33
N GLU A 29 -10.60 13.54 -2.84
CA GLU A 29 -9.42 13.21 -3.64
C GLU A 29 -9.45 11.75 -4.11
N ILE A 30 -9.92 10.81 -3.28
CA ILE A 30 -10.09 9.40 -3.68
C ILE A 30 -11.07 9.31 -4.85
N LYS A 31 -12.20 10.03 -4.78
CA LYS A 31 -13.18 10.04 -5.85
C LYS A 31 -12.58 10.60 -7.14
N ILE A 32 -11.98 11.78 -7.09
CA ILE A 32 -11.34 12.42 -8.26
C ILE A 32 -10.23 11.52 -8.84
N PHE A 33 -9.42 10.91 -7.98
CA PHE A 33 -8.38 9.96 -8.40
C PHE A 33 -8.98 8.76 -9.14
N LYS A 34 -10.05 8.16 -8.62
CA LYS A 34 -10.74 7.02 -9.26
C LYS A 34 -11.32 7.42 -10.60
N ASP A 35 -12.03 8.55 -10.68
CA ASP A 35 -12.67 9.05 -11.90
C ASP A 35 -11.62 9.25 -13.00
N GLU A 36 -10.48 9.89 -12.71
CA GLU A 36 -9.39 10.05 -13.67
C GLU A 36 -8.70 8.73 -14.00
N ALA A 37 -8.41 7.87 -12.99
CA ALA A 37 -7.73 6.60 -13.21
C ALA A 37 -8.47 5.69 -14.19
N PHE A 38 -9.81 5.64 -14.10
CA PHE A 38 -10.67 4.85 -14.99
C PHE A 38 -11.16 5.59 -16.23
N SER A 39 -10.69 6.82 -16.45
CA SER A 39 -11.09 7.61 -17.61
C SER A 39 -10.68 6.96 -18.94
N THR A 40 -11.46 7.24 -19.98
CA THR A 40 -11.23 6.70 -21.33
C THR A 40 -11.02 7.82 -22.34
N PHE A 41 -10.39 7.50 -23.46
CA PHE A 41 -10.39 8.35 -24.63
C PHE A 41 -11.77 8.31 -25.31
N SER A 42 -12.00 9.19 -26.29
CA SER A 42 -13.24 9.24 -27.09
C SER A 42 -13.57 7.91 -27.81
N ASN A 43 -12.55 7.10 -28.09
CA ASN A 43 -12.69 5.77 -28.69
C ASN A 43 -12.99 4.65 -27.69
N GLY A 44 -13.25 4.98 -26.41
CA GLY A 44 -13.57 4.02 -25.34
C GLY A 44 -12.35 3.29 -24.74
N LYS A 45 -11.12 3.49 -25.26
CA LYS A 45 -9.91 2.88 -24.68
C LYS A 45 -9.52 3.59 -23.38
N ARG A 46 -9.12 2.83 -22.38
CA ARG A 46 -8.60 3.39 -21.13
C ARG A 46 -7.37 4.26 -21.38
N LYS A 47 -7.28 5.40 -20.71
CA LYS A 47 -6.10 6.28 -20.78
C LYS A 47 -4.89 5.69 -20.05
N TYR A 48 -5.14 4.89 -19.03
CA TYR A 48 -4.10 4.30 -18.19
C TYR A 48 -4.35 2.80 -18.02
N GLN A 49 -3.28 2.04 -18.03
CA GLN A 49 -3.30 0.59 -17.79
C GLN A 49 -3.11 0.27 -16.30
N GLN A 50 -3.61 -0.88 -15.85
CA GLN A 50 -3.39 -1.46 -14.53
C GLN A 50 -3.80 -0.51 -13.37
N VAL A 51 -4.76 0.36 -13.61
CA VAL A 51 -5.19 1.38 -12.65
C VAL A 51 -5.88 0.77 -11.44
N ALA A 52 -6.56 -0.35 -11.63
CA ALA A 52 -7.21 -1.10 -10.56
C ALA A 52 -6.23 -1.49 -9.44
N ALA A 53 -4.92 -1.61 -9.74
CA ALA A 53 -3.90 -1.90 -8.73
C ALA A 53 -3.78 -0.80 -7.67
N TYR A 54 -3.97 0.47 -8.01
CA TYR A 54 -3.92 1.56 -7.01
C TYR A 54 -5.14 1.53 -6.10
N ILE A 55 -6.32 1.19 -6.65
CA ILE A 55 -7.54 1.04 -5.84
C ILE A 55 -7.46 -0.21 -4.97
N LEU A 56 -6.83 -1.28 -5.47
CA LEU A 56 -6.52 -2.47 -4.67
C LEU A 56 -5.62 -2.09 -3.48
N MET A 57 -4.57 -1.27 -3.70
CA MET A 57 -3.72 -0.77 -2.62
C MET A 57 -4.49 0.07 -1.59
N LEU A 58 -5.45 0.90 -2.03
CA LEU A 58 -6.32 1.67 -1.13
C LEU A 58 -7.25 0.79 -0.27
N ASN A 59 -7.55 -0.44 -0.73
CA ASN A 59 -8.45 -1.37 -0.05
C ASN A 59 -7.75 -2.49 0.72
N THR A 60 -6.43 -2.61 0.60
CA THR A 60 -5.66 -3.70 1.20
C THR A 60 -4.42 -3.22 1.96
N GLY A 61 -4.03 -1.97 1.78
CA GLY A 61 -2.85 -1.39 2.41
C GLY A 61 -1.52 -1.99 1.95
N LEU A 62 -1.47 -2.67 0.81
CA LEU A 62 -0.26 -3.29 0.29
C LEU A 62 0.85 -2.27 0.01
N ARG A 63 2.10 -2.69 0.25
CA ARG A 63 3.27 -1.94 -0.24
C ARG A 63 3.40 -2.10 -1.75
N THR A 64 3.99 -1.12 -2.42
CA THR A 64 4.23 -1.19 -3.88
C THR A 64 4.93 -2.48 -4.30
N GLY A 65 5.96 -2.90 -3.56
CA GLY A 65 6.66 -4.13 -3.89
C GLY A 65 5.83 -5.39 -3.66
N GLU A 66 4.92 -5.37 -2.70
CA GLU A 66 4.00 -6.49 -2.42
C GLU A 66 2.97 -6.63 -3.54
N VAL A 67 2.28 -5.54 -3.91
CA VAL A 67 1.26 -5.58 -4.96
C VAL A 67 1.84 -5.97 -6.31
N LEU A 68 3.04 -5.48 -6.66
CA LEU A 68 3.74 -5.86 -7.88
C LEU A 68 4.31 -7.29 -7.86
N GLY A 69 4.44 -7.89 -6.67
CA GLY A 69 4.91 -9.25 -6.49
C GLY A 69 3.81 -10.32 -6.53
N LEU A 70 2.54 -9.94 -6.57
CA LEU A 70 1.43 -10.88 -6.60
C LEU A 70 1.39 -11.68 -7.89
N LEU A 71 1.16 -12.99 -7.76
CA LEU A 71 0.74 -13.85 -8.85
C LEU A 71 -0.79 -14.03 -8.82
N ASN A 72 -1.37 -14.44 -9.93
CA ASN A 72 -2.78 -14.82 -9.98
C ASN A 72 -3.10 -15.97 -9.01
N SER A 73 -2.20 -16.93 -8.85
CA SER A 73 -2.31 -18.05 -7.91
C SER A 73 -2.21 -17.67 -6.43
N ASP A 74 -1.79 -16.46 -6.09
CA ASP A 74 -1.81 -15.98 -4.70
C ASP A 74 -3.21 -15.53 -4.23
N ILE A 75 -4.21 -15.53 -5.13
CA ILE A 75 -5.55 -15.01 -4.87
C ILE A 75 -6.55 -16.15 -4.74
N ASP A 76 -7.07 -16.38 -3.55
CA ASP A 76 -8.20 -17.24 -3.30
C ASP A 76 -9.49 -16.41 -3.21
N LEU A 77 -10.23 -16.36 -4.32
CA LEU A 77 -11.50 -15.63 -4.38
C LEU A 77 -12.62 -16.32 -3.58
N ALA A 78 -12.56 -17.64 -3.44
CA ALA A 78 -13.58 -18.40 -2.70
C ALA A 78 -13.50 -18.12 -1.21
N SER A 79 -12.28 -18.13 -0.66
CA SER A 79 -12.00 -17.77 0.74
C SER A 79 -11.86 -16.26 0.96
N ARG A 80 -11.86 -15.46 -0.11
CA ARG A 80 -11.68 -14.00 -0.07
C ARG A 80 -10.38 -13.60 0.61
N VAL A 81 -9.29 -14.27 0.26
CA VAL A 81 -7.97 -14.08 0.85
C VAL A 81 -6.90 -13.93 -0.23
N MET A 82 -5.93 -13.10 0.04
CA MET A 82 -4.72 -12.91 -0.75
C MET A 82 -3.50 -13.30 0.07
N HIS A 83 -2.65 -14.18 -0.47
CA HIS A 83 -1.44 -14.70 0.18
C HIS A 83 -0.20 -13.91 -0.24
N LEU A 84 0.39 -13.15 0.68
CA LEU A 84 1.60 -12.38 0.38
C LEU A 84 2.86 -13.23 0.60
N ASN A 85 3.49 -13.65 -0.48
CA ASN A 85 4.66 -14.54 -0.46
C ASN A 85 5.95 -13.88 -0.93
N ARG A 86 5.85 -12.83 -1.75
CA ARG A 86 6.99 -12.21 -2.43
C ARG A 86 6.83 -10.70 -2.60
N GLY A 87 7.91 -10.06 -2.99
CA GLY A 87 7.88 -8.65 -3.35
C GLY A 87 8.84 -8.34 -4.49
N VAL A 88 8.54 -7.30 -5.23
CA VAL A 88 9.34 -6.79 -6.36
C VAL A 88 10.12 -5.56 -5.92
N LYS A 89 11.41 -5.54 -6.27
CA LYS A 89 12.32 -4.40 -6.08
C LYS A 89 13.04 -4.11 -7.39
N GLU A 90 13.43 -2.86 -7.56
CA GLU A 90 14.36 -2.45 -8.60
C GLU A 90 15.73 -2.25 -7.98
N ILE A 91 16.73 -2.96 -8.49
CA ILE A 91 18.13 -2.86 -8.04
C ILE A 91 19.00 -2.31 -9.16
N SER A 92 20.02 -1.55 -8.81
CA SER A 92 21.03 -1.14 -9.78
C SER A 92 21.95 -2.32 -10.07
N LYS A 93 22.15 -2.68 -11.34
CA LYS A 93 23.24 -3.55 -11.73
C LYS A 93 24.56 -2.79 -11.50
N ARG A 94 25.39 -3.28 -10.60
CA ARG A 94 26.78 -2.88 -10.47
C ARG A 94 27.61 -4.01 -11.11
N ASP A 95 27.75 -3.97 -12.41
CA ASP A 95 28.77 -4.79 -13.06
C ASP A 95 30.09 -4.05 -12.90
N GLY A 96 31.06 -4.68 -12.21
CA GLY A 96 32.35 -4.08 -11.91
C GLY A 96 33.24 -3.81 -13.14
N VAL A 97 32.74 -4.01 -14.36
CA VAL A 97 33.52 -3.98 -15.59
C VAL A 97 32.96 -3.00 -16.65
N THR A 98 31.68 -2.68 -16.64
CA THR A 98 31.10 -1.75 -17.62
C THR A 98 30.29 -0.65 -16.92
N ALA A 99 30.51 0.60 -17.32
CA ALA A 99 29.85 1.81 -16.80
C ALA A 99 28.34 1.89 -17.14
N GLU A 100 27.71 0.85 -17.62
CA GLU A 100 26.28 0.80 -17.92
C GLU A 100 25.47 0.66 -16.64
N LYS A 101 24.89 1.78 -16.22
CA LYS A 101 23.93 1.87 -15.11
C LYS A 101 22.60 1.18 -15.47
N GLY A 102 22.60 -0.15 -15.59
CA GLY A 102 21.39 -0.94 -15.76
C GLY A 102 20.60 -1.03 -14.46
N ARG A 103 19.27 -1.02 -14.53
CA ARG A 103 18.38 -1.36 -13.41
C ARG A 103 17.68 -2.66 -13.73
N GLU A 104 17.65 -3.57 -12.76
CA GLU A 104 17.05 -4.90 -12.87
C GLU A 104 15.88 -5.04 -11.89
N VAL A 105 14.82 -5.72 -12.33
CA VAL A 105 13.72 -6.14 -11.47
C VAL A 105 14.14 -7.40 -10.74
N LYS A 106 14.20 -7.33 -9.41
CA LYS A 106 14.45 -8.48 -8.55
C LYS A 106 13.18 -8.87 -7.81
N VAL A 107 12.74 -10.09 -8.04
CA VAL A 107 11.68 -10.74 -7.27
C VAL A 107 12.32 -11.47 -6.10
N GLY A 108 11.85 -11.23 -4.89
CA GLY A 108 12.40 -11.87 -3.69
C GLY A 108 11.31 -12.31 -2.73
N LYS A 109 11.59 -13.36 -1.95
CA LYS A 109 10.76 -13.75 -0.82
C LYS A 109 10.72 -12.61 0.18
N LEU A 110 9.57 -12.42 0.85
CA LEU A 110 9.44 -11.46 1.94
C LEU A 110 10.35 -11.89 3.11
N LYS A 111 11.13 -10.93 3.63
CA LYS A 111 12.26 -11.24 4.53
C LYS A 111 11.85 -11.66 5.94
N SER A 112 10.70 -11.21 6.44
CA SER A 112 10.24 -11.49 7.80
C SER A 112 8.98 -12.34 7.79
N ALA A 113 8.78 -13.11 8.86
CA ALA A 113 7.54 -13.85 9.08
C ALA A 113 6.30 -12.92 9.10
N THR A 114 6.47 -11.70 9.63
CA THR A 114 5.41 -10.67 9.66
C THR A 114 5.10 -10.08 8.29
N SER A 115 6.02 -10.16 7.33
CA SER A 115 5.78 -9.70 5.96
C SER A 115 5.01 -10.73 5.14
N LYS A 116 5.19 -12.04 5.43
CA LYS A 116 4.32 -13.10 4.92
C LYS A 116 3.04 -13.07 5.73
N ARG A 117 1.95 -12.79 5.07
CA ARG A 117 0.64 -12.70 5.73
C ARG A 117 -0.48 -12.92 4.73
N ASP A 118 -1.61 -13.25 5.25
CA ASP A 118 -2.86 -13.29 4.52
C ASP A 118 -3.57 -11.95 4.66
N VAL A 119 -4.11 -11.46 3.55
CA VAL A 119 -4.85 -10.20 3.51
C VAL A 119 -6.29 -10.49 3.09
N PRO A 120 -7.28 -10.15 3.93
CA PRO A 120 -8.68 -10.33 3.57
C PRO A 120 -9.09 -9.37 2.44
N LEU A 121 -9.96 -9.84 1.55
CA LEU A 121 -10.44 -9.10 0.39
C LEU A 121 -11.89 -8.64 0.62
N ASN A 122 -12.12 -7.34 0.58
CA ASN A 122 -13.46 -6.77 0.49
C ASN A 122 -13.96 -6.81 -0.97
N ASP A 123 -15.25 -6.48 -1.19
CA ASP A 123 -15.86 -6.55 -2.51
C ASP A 123 -15.12 -5.68 -3.54
N THR A 124 -14.73 -4.46 -3.16
CA THR A 124 -13.96 -3.57 -4.03
C THR A 124 -12.60 -4.18 -4.41
N ALA A 125 -11.90 -4.81 -3.47
CA ALA A 125 -10.63 -5.46 -3.76
C ALA A 125 -10.80 -6.61 -4.76
N ILE A 126 -11.86 -7.42 -4.60
CA ILE A 126 -12.21 -8.50 -5.53
C ILE A 126 -12.52 -7.94 -6.92
N GLU A 127 -13.35 -6.89 -6.99
CA GLU A 127 -13.67 -6.21 -8.26
C GLU A 127 -12.39 -5.73 -8.96
N MET A 128 -11.46 -5.11 -8.24
CA MET A 128 -10.20 -4.63 -8.81
C MET A 128 -9.29 -5.78 -9.29
N ILE A 129 -9.26 -6.89 -8.59
CA ILE A 129 -8.53 -8.09 -9.02
C ILE A 129 -9.13 -8.64 -10.32
N LEU A 130 -10.44 -8.74 -10.41
CA LEU A 130 -11.12 -9.21 -11.62
C LEU A 130 -10.90 -8.24 -12.79
N ASP A 131 -10.88 -6.95 -12.54
CA ASP A 131 -10.58 -5.92 -13.56
C ASP A 131 -9.13 -6.06 -14.08
N LEU A 132 -8.15 -6.28 -13.18
CA LEU A 132 -6.76 -6.55 -13.57
C LEU A 132 -6.63 -7.82 -14.43
N ARG A 133 -7.30 -8.90 -14.03
CA ARG A 133 -7.33 -10.17 -14.79
C ARG A 133 -8.00 -10.00 -16.16
N LYS A 134 -9.02 -9.16 -16.25
CA LYS A 134 -9.70 -8.85 -17.52
C LYS A 134 -8.82 -8.04 -18.45
N GLU A 135 -7.98 -7.17 -17.90
CA GLU A 135 -7.06 -6.35 -18.70
C GLU A 135 -5.88 -7.18 -19.23
N PHE A 136 -5.23 -7.95 -18.34
CA PHE A 136 -4.06 -8.79 -18.66
C PHE A 136 -4.06 -10.07 -17.83
N TYR A 137 -4.17 -11.22 -18.50
CA TYR A 137 -4.08 -12.51 -17.83
C TYR A 137 -3.22 -13.47 -18.66
N PHE A 138 -2.08 -13.85 -18.10
CA PHE A 138 -1.11 -14.77 -18.72
C PHE A 138 -1.06 -16.14 -18.01
N GLY A 139 -2.09 -16.47 -17.24
CA GLY A 139 -2.22 -17.73 -16.49
C GLY A 139 -1.99 -17.58 -14.99
N GLU A 140 -2.25 -18.63 -14.22
CA GLU A 140 -2.22 -18.63 -12.75
C GLU A 140 -0.86 -18.26 -12.17
N ASN A 141 0.22 -18.72 -12.78
CA ASN A 141 1.58 -18.44 -12.31
C ASN A 141 2.19 -17.14 -12.87
N SER A 142 1.39 -16.34 -13.59
CA SER A 142 1.81 -15.02 -14.05
C SER A 142 1.54 -13.94 -13.01
N PRO A 143 2.27 -12.81 -13.05
CA PRO A 143 1.96 -11.65 -12.22
C PRO A 143 0.50 -11.21 -12.36
N LEU A 144 -0.13 -10.79 -11.26
CA LEU A 144 -1.44 -10.14 -11.30
C LEU A 144 -1.37 -8.79 -12.03
N ILE A 145 -0.21 -8.13 -11.97
CA ILE A 145 0.06 -6.84 -12.60
C ILE A 145 1.28 -7.03 -13.52
N PRO A 146 1.10 -7.69 -14.68
CA PRO A 146 2.19 -7.94 -15.60
C PRO A 146 2.55 -6.70 -16.42
N ASP A 147 3.73 -6.69 -17.01
CA ASP A 147 4.03 -5.83 -18.15
C ASP A 147 3.40 -6.39 -19.45
N GLU A 148 3.61 -5.70 -20.55
CA GLU A 148 3.10 -6.11 -21.87
C GLU A 148 3.59 -7.48 -22.36
N ASN A 149 4.69 -7.99 -21.78
CA ASN A 149 5.29 -9.29 -22.09
C ASN A 149 4.95 -10.39 -21.07
N GLY A 150 4.07 -10.10 -20.11
CA GLY A 150 3.70 -11.03 -19.04
C GLY A 150 4.70 -11.10 -17.88
N ASN A 151 5.73 -10.25 -17.84
CA ASN A 151 6.71 -10.18 -16.76
C ASN A 151 6.25 -9.26 -15.63
N PHE A 152 6.97 -9.29 -14.51
CA PHE A 152 6.68 -8.36 -13.41
C PHE A 152 6.86 -6.90 -13.82
N THR A 153 5.85 -6.10 -13.62
CA THR A 153 5.89 -4.65 -13.88
C THR A 153 7.00 -3.98 -13.06
N ARG A 154 7.80 -3.14 -13.72
CA ARG A 154 8.86 -2.37 -13.08
C ARG A 154 8.28 -1.33 -12.12
N PRO A 155 8.78 -1.24 -10.87
CA PRO A 155 8.32 -0.25 -9.89
C PRO A 155 8.38 1.19 -10.39
N VAL A 156 9.39 1.54 -11.19
CA VAL A 156 9.52 2.89 -11.77
C VAL A 156 8.38 3.20 -12.74
N ASN A 157 7.97 2.24 -13.58
CA ASN A 157 6.89 2.43 -14.55
C ASN A 157 5.53 2.55 -13.85
N PHE A 158 5.30 1.71 -12.85
CA PHE A 158 4.13 1.76 -11.99
C PHE A 158 4.01 3.13 -11.29
N ARG A 159 5.11 3.62 -10.69
CA ARG A 159 5.16 4.94 -10.04
C ARG A 159 4.94 6.09 -11.02
N LYS A 160 5.54 6.05 -12.22
CA LYS A 160 5.37 7.09 -13.25
C LYS A 160 3.91 7.21 -13.68
N ARG A 161 3.22 6.08 -13.85
CA ARG A 161 1.79 6.05 -14.20
C ARG A 161 0.93 6.68 -13.10
N TYR A 162 1.16 6.29 -11.85
CA TYR A 162 0.50 6.88 -10.69
C TYR A 162 0.62 8.40 -10.65
N TYR A 163 1.83 8.94 -10.82
CA TYR A 163 2.03 10.39 -10.82
C TYR A 163 1.38 11.11 -12.02
N ARG A 164 1.28 10.44 -13.16
CA ARG A 164 0.55 10.99 -14.31
C ARG A 164 -0.94 11.12 -14.01
N ILE A 165 -1.51 10.14 -13.32
CA ILE A 165 -2.92 10.18 -12.90
C ILE A 165 -3.13 11.33 -11.90
N LEU A 166 -2.31 11.43 -10.84
CA LEU A 166 -2.41 12.54 -9.87
C LEU A 166 -2.37 13.90 -10.55
N LYS A 167 -1.40 14.08 -11.46
CA LYS A 167 -1.25 15.34 -12.21
C LYS A 167 -2.49 15.66 -13.05
N ALA A 168 -3.01 14.68 -13.77
CA ALA A 168 -4.20 14.85 -14.62
C ALA A 168 -5.47 15.10 -13.78
N ALA A 169 -5.56 14.51 -12.60
CA ALA A 169 -6.64 14.70 -11.63
C ALA A 169 -6.55 16.03 -10.87
N GLY A 170 -5.47 16.81 -11.05
CA GLY A 170 -5.24 18.06 -10.29
C GLY A 170 -4.98 17.83 -8.79
N ILE A 171 -4.58 16.62 -8.41
CA ILE A 171 -4.29 16.26 -7.01
C ILE A 171 -2.82 16.56 -6.72
N GLU A 172 -2.54 17.17 -5.56
CA GLU A 172 -1.19 17.39 -5.09
C GLU A 172 -0.38 16.08 -5.07
N THR A 173 0.92 16.19 -5.38
CA THR A 173 1.79 15.01 -5.45
C THR A 173 1.92 14.32 -4.10
N LYS A 174 1.40 13.11 -4.01
CA LYS A 174 1.52 12.21 -2.87
C LYS A 174 2.29 10.95 -3.29
N GLY A 175 3.16 10.43 -2.43
CA GLY A 175 3.88 9.18 -2.70
C GLY A 175 2.92 7.97 -2.77
N LEU A 176 3.33 6.87 -3.42
CA LEU A 176 2.53 5.62 -3.44
C LEU A 176 2.20 5.09 -2.04
N HIS A 177 3.04 5.37 -1.03
CA HIS A 177 2.77 5.00 0.36
C HIS A 177 1.55 5.72 0.94
N SER A 178 1.16 6.87 0.39
CA SER A 178 -0.06 7.59 0.81
C SER A 178 -1.32 6.74 0.63
N LEU A 179 -1.37 5.84 -0.36
CA LEU A 179 -2.48 4.89 -0.53
C LEU A 179 -2.62 3.97 0.69
N ARG A 180 -1.49 3.43 1.16
CA ARG A 180 -1.42 2.58 2.35
C ARG A 180 -1.69 3.38 3.64
N HIS A 181 -1.17 4.60 3.73
CA HIS A 181 -1.46 5.47 4.87
C HIS A 181 -2.94 5.82 4.96
N THR A 182 -3.58 6.11 3.81
CA THR A 182 -5.03 6.36 3.75
C THR A 182 -5.82 5.15 4.22
N PHE A 183 -5.50 3.94 3.74
CA PHE A 183 -6.13 2.71 4.20
C PHE A 183 -6.02 2.53 5.72
N ALA A 184 -4.81 2.67 6.26
CA ALA A 184 -4.57 2.49 7.68
C ALA A 184 -5.29 3.54 8.55
N THR A 185 -5.25 4.82 8.13
CA THR A 185 -5.95 5.91 8.81
C THR A 185 -7.46 5.67 8.85
N ASN A 186 -8.05 5.24 7.74
CA ASN A 186 -9.49 4.94 7.68
C ASN A 186 -9.86 3.79 8.62
N LEU A 187 -9.04 2.74 8.71
CA LEU A 187 -9.29 1.63 9.64
C LEU A 187 -9.22 2.05 11.11
N VAL A 188 -8.29 2.92 11.48
CA VAL A 188 -8.16 3.44 12.86
C VAL A 188 -9.30 4.40 13.18
N ASN A 189 -9.62 5.32 12.28
CA ASN A 189 -10.68 6.32 12.49
C ASN A 189 -12.09 5.73 12.41
N GLY A 190 -12.23 4.56 11.82
CA GLY A 190 -13.48 3.84 11.64
C GLY A 190 -14.12 4.05 10.26
N ILE A 191 -14.72 2.98 9.79
CA ILE A 191 -15.42 2.92 8.52
C ILE A 191 -16.91 2.79 8.81
N LYS A 192 -17.71 3.71 8.23
CA LYS A 192 -19.16 3.66 8.32
C LYS A 192 -19.66 2.44 7.57
N GLN A 193 -20.44 1.61 8.26
CA GLN A 193 -21.07 0.42 7.71
C GLN A 193 -22.42 0.75 7.04
N PRO A 194 -22.97 -0.15 6.21
CA PRO A 194 -24.28 0.06 5.58
C PRO A 194 -25.43 0.25 6.58
N ASP A 195 -25.34 -0.33 7.77
CA ASP A 195 -26.30 -0.18 8.86
C ASP A 195 -26.15 1.13 9.66
N GLY A 196 -25.21 1.99 9.24
CA GLY A 196 -24.92 3.27 9.89
C GLY A 196 -23.93 3.17 11.06
N SER A 197 -23.58 1.98 11.53
CA SER A 197 -22.56 1.77 12.55
C SER A 197 -21.16 2.17 12.07
N ILE A 198 -20.25 2.46 13.01
CA ILE A 198 -18.84 2.73 12.69
C ILE A 198 -18.00 1.57 13.26
N LYS A 199 -17.27 0.88 12.40
CA LYS A 199 -16.29 -0.14 12.80
C LYS A 199 -14.89 0.41 12.64
N SER A 200 -14.10 0.37 13.73
CA SER A 200 -12.69 0.73 13.74
C SER A 200 -11.84 -0.44 14.24
N LEU A 201 -10.59 -0.44 13.85
CA LEU A 201 -9.58 -1.37 14.36
C LEU A 201 -8.65 -0.63 15.32
N THR A 202 -8.17 -1.34 16.32
CA THR A 202 -7.10 -0.81 17.17
C THR A 202 -5.81 -0.64 16.36
N PRO A 203 -4.90 0.26 16.75
CA PRO A 203 -3.60 0.42 16.08
C PRO A 203 -2.83 -0.90 15.97
N ARG A 204 -2.94 -1.77 16.97
CA ARG A 204 -2.32 -3.10 16.96
C ARG A 204 -2.89 -3.99 15.86
N GLN A 205 -4.21 -4.07 15.74
CA GLN A 205 -4.86 -4.84 14.67
C GLN A 205 -4.50 -4.31 13.29
N VAL A 206 -4.40 -2.99 13.12
CA VAL A 206 -3.97 -2.39 11.85
C VAL A 206 -2.50 -2.72 11.58
N ALA A 207 -1.62 -2.69 12.60
CA ALA A 207 -0.21 -3.07 12.47
C ALA A 207 -0.07 -4.53 12.00
N ASP A 208 -0.82 -5.45 12.60
CA ASP A 208 -0.83 -6.87 12.24
C ASP A 208 -1.31 -7.07 10.79
N LEU A 209 -2.42 -6.43 10.40
CA LEU A 209 -2.95 -6.47 9.03
C LEU A 209 -1.95 -5.94 8.00
N LEU A 210 -1.25 -4.87 8.34
CA LEU A 210 -0.25 -4.25 7.47
C LEU A 210 1.10 -4.99 7.46
N GLY A 211 1.34 -5.90 8.42
CA GLY A 211 2.64 -6.56 8.59
C GLY A 211 3.71 -5.59 9.05
N HIS A 212 3.39 -4.73 10.03
CA HIS A 212 4.36 -3.95 10.77
C HIS A 212 4.97 -4.81 11.88
N THR A 213 6.26 -4.63 12.15
CA THR A 213 6.96 -5.36 13.24
C THR A 213 6.53 -4.89 14.61
N THR A 214 6.10 -3.64 14.75
CA THR A 214 5.62 -3.03 16.00
C THR A 214 4.38 -2.19 15.77
N SER A 215 3.52 -2.06 16.80
CA SER A 215 2.37 -1.15 16.78
C SER A 215 2.78 0.32 16.88
N GLU A 216 3.98 0.61 17.42
CA GLU A 216 4.51 1.97 17.57
C GLU A 216 4.49 2.77 16.27
N ILE A 217 4.86 2.11 15.14
CA ILE A 217 4.79 2.73 13.81
C ILE A 217 3.35 3.10 13.48
N THR A 218 2.38 2.23 13.78
CA THR A 218 0.97 2.46 13.52
C THR A 218 0.43 3.55 14.44
N GLU A 219 0.77 3.51 15.71
CA GLU A 219 0.36 4.52 16.70
C GLU A 219 0.90 5.90 16.36
N MET A 220 2.19 6.00 16.04
CA MET A 220 2.83 7.26 15.68
C MET A 220 2.23 7.89 14.43
N TYR A 221 1.86 7.05 13.44
CA TYR A 221 1.43 7.53 12.13
C TYR A 221 -0.08 7.74 12.00
N TYR A 222 -0.90 6.94 12.69
CA TYR A 222 -2.34 6.89 12.42
C TYR A 222 -3.21 7.33 13.59
N VAL A 223 -2.69 7.34 14.80
CA VAL A 223 -3.40 7.85 15.97
C VAL A 223 -3.13 9.34 16.09
N LYS A 224 -3.92 10.17 15.43
CA LYS A 224 -4.05 11.56 15.88
C LYS A 224 -4.63 11.52 17.28
N ARG A 225 -3.93 12.11 18.25
CA ARG A 225 -4.48 12.36 19.59
C ARG A 225 -5.70 13.27 19.44
N ASP A 226 -6.84 12.66 19.26
CA ASP A 226 -8.11 13.36 19.31
C ASP A 226 -8.46 13.51 20.79
N LEU A 227 -8.00 14.61 21.38
CA LEU A 227 -8.26 14.93 22.78
C LEU A 227 -9.76 15.09 23.06
N THR A 228 -10.58 15.34 22.04
CA THR A 228 -12.04 15.44 22.21
C THR A 228 -12.66 14.08 22.55
N LYS A 229 -12.04 12.97 22.11
CA LYS A 229 -12.46 11.61 22.50
C LYS A 229 -12.10 11.23 23.92
N LEU A 230 -11.24 12.01 24.57
CA LEU A 230 -10.85 11.82 25.97
C LEU A 230 -11.72 12.67 26.94
N ASN A 231 -12.48 13.64 26.41
CA ASN A 231 -13.40 14.41 27.20
C ASN A 231 -14.50 13.50 27.76
N GLY A 232 -14.69 13.54 29.07
CA GLY A 232 -15.71 12.74 29.77
C GLY A 232 -15.31 11.31 30.12
N ILE A 233 -14.17 10.77 29.60
CA ILE A 233 -13.74 9.40 29.96
C ILE A 233 -13.43 9.26 31.46
N THR A 234 -13.00 10.33 32.10
CA THR A 234 -12.65 10.36 33.53
C THR A 234 -13.79 10.83 34.43
N ASP A 235 -14.92 11.24 33.88
CA ASP A 235 -16.04 11.81 34.67
C ASP A 235 -16.66 10.81 35.65
N GLY A 236 -16.45 9.51 35.46
CA GLY A 236 -16.86 8.47 36.40
C GLY A 236 -15.76 7.99 37.35
N PHE A 237 -14.56 8.56 37.30
CA PHE A 237 -13.45 8.24 38.20
C PHE A 237 -13.55 9.06 39.46
N ASN A 238 -14.38 8.60 40.41
CA ASN A 238 -14.40 9.14 41.81
C ASN A 238 -13.54 8.19 42.66
N LEU A 239 -12.33 8.61 43.00
CA LEU A 239 -11.50 7.98 44.01
C LEU A 239 -11.88 8.45 45.38
#